data_cefa437a37196756e3f3bd6937e7b47e
#
_entry.id   cefa437a37196756e3f3bd6937e7b47e
#
_cell.length_a   1.000
_cell.length_b   1.000
_cell.length_c   1.000
_cell.angle_alpha   90.00
_cell.angle_beta   90.00
_cell.angle_gamma   90.00
#
_symmetry.space_group_name_H-M   'P 1'
#
loop_
_entity.id
_entity.type
_entity.pdbx_description
1 polymer ?
#
loop_
_entity_poly.entity_id
_entity_poly.type
_entity_poly.pdbx_seq_one_letter_code
_entity_poly.pdbx_strand_id
1 'polypeptide(L)'
;MTLVSSPKWGMRFVGLIGLLSLVGGLLSCGRSPQAVPPRTLEIQQQWQMQPGTQVAGYVISGGLGDISVEIRGAGVYAPFDGDVQPLNDDCVIYSSPDVPAYVFRLCGLDQIQWGDIAQGAVIGRGESLQFAALRKQPEGQWAMVEPSRTMLEKMLTHD
;
A
#
# COMPACT_ATOMS: atom_id res chain seq x y z
N MET A 1 50.56 54.98 8.39
CA MET A 1 50.45 56.42 8.33
C MET A 1 48.99 56.77 8.51
N THR A 2 48.77 57.43 9.59
CA THR A 2 47.76 58.36 10.13
C THR A 2 46.43 57.70 10.48
N LEU A 3 46.15 57.36 11.75
CA LEU A 3 45.82 58.16 12.94
C LEU A 3 44.87 59.35 12.67
N VAL A 4 43.74 59.34 13.38
CA VAL A 4 43.10 60.45 14.09
C VAL A 4 41.62 60.05 14.27
N SER A 5 41.12 59.71 15.42
CA SER A 5 40.85 60.43 16.66
C SER A 5 39.34 60.63 16.86
N SER A 6 38.87 60.07 17.97
CA SER A 6 37.55 60.33 18.56
C SER A 6 37.40 61.76 19.05
N PRO A 7 36.17 62.20 19.36
CA PRO A 7 35.93 62.51 20.75
C PRO A 7 34.61 62.01 21.30
N LYS A 8 34.69 61.74 22.63
CA LYS A 8 33.65 61.57 23.62
C LYS A 8 32.85 62.84 23.79
N TRP A 9 31.60 62.70 24.16
CA TRP A 9 30.75 63.52 25.09
C TRP A 9 29.37 62.98 24.96
N GLY A 10 28.62 62.54 25.91
CA GLY A 10 28.57 62.83 27.31
C GLY A 10 27.11 62.86 27.69
N MET A 11 26.82 62.16 28.76
CA MET A 11 25.82 62.54 29.75
C MET A 11 24.32 62.19 29.53
N ARG A 12 23.93 61.14 30.21
CA ARG A 12 22.79 61.08 31.13
C ARG A 12 21.44 61.64 30.64
N PHE A 13 20.51 60.72 30.35
CA PHE A 13 19.19 60.82 30.98
C PHE A 13 18.73 59.38 31.36
N VAL A 14 18.73 59.24 32.65
CA VAL A 14 18.09 58.18 33.45
C VAL A 14 16.60 58.36 33.27
N GLY A 15 15.90 57.25 33.13
CA GLY A 15 14.54 57.32 33.49
C GLY A 15 13.56 56.44 32.79
N LEU A 16 13.29 55.33 33.38
CA LEU A 16 11.92 54.91 33.71
C LEU A 16 10.93 54.67 32.56
N ILE A 17 11.29 53.95 31.52
CA ILE A 17 10.31 53.27 30.61
C ILE A 17 10.82 51.86 30.28
N GLY A 18 10.97 51.04 31.30
CA GLY A 18 11.49 49.67 31.12
C GLY A 18 10.70 48.59 31.84
N LEU A 19 9.51 48.88 32.31
CA LEU A 19 8.80 47.91 33.16
C LEU A 19 7.34 47.61 32.74
N LEU A 20 6.95 47.90 31.51
CA LEU A 20 5.57 47.64 31.06
C LEU A 20 5.49 46.79 29.78
N SER A 21 6.59 46.16 29.32
CA SER A 21 6.59 45.35 28.10
C SER A 21 6.75 43.84 28.34
N LEU A 22 6.63 43.37 29.59
CA LEU A 22 6.90 41.95 29.91
C LEU A 22 5.65 41.12 30.26
N VAL A 23 4.46 41.57 30.01
CA VAL A 23 3.21 40.83 30.35
C VAL A 23 2.35 40.49 29.12
N GLY A 24 2.77 40.86 27.93
CA GLY A 24 2.01 40.66 26.69
C GLY A 24 2.29 39.37 25.91
N GLY A 25 3.10 38.44 26.41
CA GLY A 25 3.66 37.32 25.60
C GLY A 25 3.15 35.91 25.88
N LEU A 26 2.12 35.67 26.68
CA LEU A 26 1.72 34.29 27.08
C LEU A 26 0.28 33.91 26.77
N LEU A 27 -0.38 34.52 25.79
CA LEU A 27 -1.67 34.07 25.28
C LEU A 27 -1.52 33.54 23.84
N SER A 28 -0.50 32.72 23.60
CA SER A 28 -0.51 31.79 22.47
C SER A 28 -1.45 30.65 22.84
N CYS A 29 -2.75 30.84 22.63
CA CYS A 29 -3.69 29.74 22.60
C CYS A 29 -3.30 28.79 21.45
N GLY A 30 -2.46 27.81 21.76
CA GLY A 30 -2.23 26.67 20.90
C GLY A 30 -3.60 26.01 20.66
N ARG A 31 -4.18 26.24 19.47
CA ARG A 31 -5.29 25.44 18.99
C ARG A 31 -4.74 24.05 18.83
N SER A 32 -5.04 23.14 19.76
CA SER A 32 -4.81 21.72 19.59
C SER A 32 -5.50 21.32 18.28
N PRO A 33 -4.82 20.59 17.37
CA PRO A 33 -5.48 20.07 16.18
C PRO A 33 -6.70 19.26 16.63
N GLN A 34 -7.89 19.72 16.28
CA GLN A 34 -9.12 19.01 16.60
C GLN A 34 -9.05 17.69 15.87
N ALA A 35 -8.93 16.59 16.60
CA ALA A 35 -8.90 15.25 16.02
C ALA A 35 -10.22 15.05 15.26
N VAL A 36 -10.11 14.92 13.95
CA VAL A 36 -11.26 14.59 13.10
C VAL A 36 -11.63 13.15 13.40
N PRO A 37 -12.87 12.85 13.84
CA PRO A 37 -13.27 11.47 14.12
C PRO A 37 -13.20 10.62 12.82
N PRO A 38 -12.79 9.36 12.91
CA PRO A 38 -12.76 8.47 11.77
C PRO A 38 -14.18 8.28 11.21
N ARG A 39 -14.28 8.31 9.88
CA ARG A 39 -15.54 8.07 9.20
C ARG A 39 -15.76 6.58 9.02
N THR A 40 -16.83 6.04 9.54
CA THR A 40 -17.27 4.66 9.28
C THR A 40 -18.05 4.63 7.97
N LEU A 41 -17.65 3.75 7.07
CA LEU A 41 -18.35 3.48 5.81
C LEU A 41 -18.92 2.06 5.89
N GLU A 42 -20.22 1.92 5.71
CA GLU A 42 -20.86 0.62 5.54
C GLU A 42 -20.78 0.23 4.05
N ILE A 43 -20.04 -0.87 3.77
CA ILE A 43 -19.89 -1.39 2.40
C ILE A 43 -20.80 -2.59 2.27
N GLN A 44 -21.74 -2.55 1.35
CA GLN A 44 -22.73 -3.63 1.14
C GLN A 44 -22.13 -4.86 0.44
N GLN A 45 -21.01 -4.70 -0.27
CA GLN A 45 -20.36 -5.83 -0.92
C GLN A 45 -19.46 -6.54 0.08
N GLN A 46 -19.85 -7.72 0.51
CA GLN A 46 -19.04 -8.60 1.36
C GLN A 46 -18.53 -9.76 0.52
N TRP A 47 -17.21 -9.89 0.45
CA TRP A 47 -16.59 -11.08 -0.12
C TRP A 47 -16.53 -12.20 0.92
N GLN A 48 -16.54 -13.46 0.48
CA GLN A 48 -16.45 -14.62 1.37
C GLN A 48 -15.07 -14.73 2.01
N MET A 49 -14.02 -14.35 1.25
CA MET A 49 -12.64 -14.31 1.75
C MET A 49 -12.37 -12.97 2.43
N GLN A 50 -12.55 -12.94 3.75
CA GLN A 50 -12.38 -11.75 4.58
C GLN A 50 -11.06 -11.78 5.36
N PRO A 51 -10.52 -10.60 5.76
CA PRO A 51 -9.37 -10.53 6.67
C PRO A 51 -9.57 -11.39 7.93
N GLY A 52 -8.52 -12.12 8.31
CA GLY A 52 -8.53 -13.06 9.43
C GLY A 52 -8.94 -14.50 9.06
N THR A 53 -9.50 -14.74 7.87
CA THR A 53 -9.72 -16.12 7.38
C THR A 53 -8.42 -16.74 6.85
N GLN A 54 -8.40 -18.06 6.72
CA GLN A 54 -7.23 -18.79 6.22
C GLN A 54 -7.55 -19.47 4.88
N VAL A 55 -6.57 -19.46 3.99
CA VAL A 55 -6.57 -20.17 2.70
C VAL A 55 -5.24 -20.90 2.57
N ALA A 56 -5.26 -22.22 2.38
CA ALA A 56 -4.06 -23.07 2.30
C ALA A 56 -3.09 -22.89 3.49
N GLY A 57 -3.60 -22.59 4.69
CA GLY A 57 -2.79 -22.33 5.88
C GLY A 57 -2.25 -20.91 6.03
N TYR A 58 -2.45 -20.05 5.04
CA TYR A 58 -2.05 -18.64 5.08
C TYR A 58 -3.21 -17.75 5.52
N VAL A 59 -2.90 -16.68 6.25
CA VAL A 59 -3.89 -15.71 6.75
C VAL A 59 -4.14 -14.63 5.70
N ILE A 60 -5.41 -14.35 5.43
CA ILE A 60 -5.82 -13.18 4.64
C ILE A 60 -5.70 -11.95 5.53
N SER A 61 -4.89 -10.98 5.10
CA SER A 61 -4.66 -9.71 5.80
C SER A 61 -5.48 -8.55 5.24
N GLY A 62 -5.94 -8.62 3.99
CA GLY A 62 -6.76 -7.61 3.32
C GLY A 62 -7.75 -8.23 2.33
N GLY A 63 -8.85 -7.53 2.02
CA GLY A 63 -9.92 -8.08 1.18
C GLY A 63 -10.88 -7.05 0.59
N LEU A 64 -10.40 -5.89 0.17
CA LEU A 64 -11.20 -4.87 -0.54
C LEU A 64 -10.59 -4.61 -1.91
N GLY A 65 -11.13 -5.27 -2.94
CA GLY A 65 -10.62 -5.16 -4.31
C GLY A 65 -9.63 -6.28 -4.66
N ASP A 66 -8.59 -6.48 -3.87
CA ASP A 66 -7.70 -7.64 -3.93
C ASP A 66 -7.67 -8.37 -2.58
N ILE A 67 -7.30 -9.64 -2.65
CA ILE A 67 -7.05 -10.45 -1.46
C ILE A 67 -5.56 -10.35 -1.12
N SER A 68 -5.24 -9.80 0.03
CA SER A 68 -3.87 -9.76 0.55
C SER A 68 -3.61 -10.97 1.45
N VAL A 69 -2.54 -11.70 1.19
CA VAL A 69 -2.17 -12.92 1.91
C VAL A 69 -0.72 -12.83 2.36
N GLU A 70 -0.44 -13.14 3.63
CA GLU A 70 0.90 -13.21 4.19
C GLU A 70 1.53 -14.56 3.85
N ILE A 71 2.40 -14.61 2.81
CA ILE A 71 3.02 -15.86 2.33
C ILE A 71 4.43 -16.10 2.86
N ARG A 72 5.07 -15.10 3.49
CA ARG A 72 6.34 -15.25 4.26
C ARG A 72 7.47 -15.91 3.49
N GLY A 73 7.70 -15.47 2.27
CA GLY A 73 8.74 -16.01 1.39
C GLY A 73 8.34 -17.28 0.63
N ALA A 74 7.11 -17.77 0.79
CA ALA A 74 6.64 -18.93 0.06
C ALA A 74 6.47 -18.64 -1.44
N GLY A 75 6.44 -19.71 -2.26
CA GLY A 75 6.18 -19.65 -3.69
C GLY A 75 4.69 -19.47 -3.99
N VAL A 76 4.42 -18.77 -5.08
CA VAL A 76 3.11 -18.72 -5.73
C VAL A 76 3.21 -19.54 -7.01
N TYR A 77 2.30 -20.49 -7.21
CA TYR A 77 2.38 -21.51 -8.26
C TYR A 77 1.33 -21.26 -9.35
N ALA A 78 1.65 -21.64 -10.57
CA ALA A 78 0.71 -21.60 -11.70
C ALA A 78 -0.36 -22.68 -11.53
N PRO A 79 -1.65 -22.31 -11.42
CA PRO A 79 -2.73 -23.30 -11.23
C PRO A 79 -3.08 -24.08 -12.49
N PHE A 80 -2.59 -23.64 -13.66
CA PHE A 80 -2.73 -24.22 -15.00
C PHE A 80 -1.51 -23.86 -15.84
N ASP A 81 -1.37 -24.44 -17.01
CA ASP A 81 -0.46 -23.91 -18.03
C ASP A 81 -0.88 -22.50 -18.42
N GLY A 82 0.06 -21.59 -18.58
CA GLY A 82 -0.26 -20.19 -18.82
C GLY A 82 0.92 -19.33 -19.19
N ASP A 83 0.73 -18.03 -19.07
CA ASP A 83 1.72 -17.01 -19.39
C ASP A 83 1.75 -15.92 -18.31
N VAL A 84 2.95 -15.46 -17.96
CA VAL A 84 3.21 -14.40 -16.98
C VAL A 84 3.78 -13.18 -17.69
N GLN A 85 3.08 -12.06 -17.62
CA GLN A 85 3.44 -10.80 -18.26
C GLN A 85 3.56 -9.67 -17.24
N PRO A 86 4.45 -8.69 -17.45
CA PRO A 86 4.53 -7.52 -16.60
C PRO A 86 3.27 -6.64 -16.76
N LEU A 87 2.75 -6.13 -15.66
CA LEU A 87 1.70 -5.11 -15.65
C LEU A 87 2.28 -3.72 -15.30
N ASN A 88 3.09 -3.67 -14.26
CA ASN A 88 3.85 -2.50 -13.80
C ASN A 88 5.03 -2.99 -12.94
N ASP A 89 5.73 -2.08 -12.25
CA ASP A 89 6.95 -2.40 -11.50
C ASP A 89 6.73 -3.42 -10.37
N ASP A 90 5.55 -3.45 -9.75
CA ASP A 90 5.25 -4.28 -8.57
C ASP A 90 4.28 -5.44 -8.87
N CYS A 91 3.69 -5.50 -10.07
CA CYS A 91 2.62 -6.44 -10.38
C CYS A 91 2.82 -7.15 -11.71
N VAL A 92 2.37 -8.40 -11.77
CA VAL A 92 2.32 -9.20 -12.97
C VAL A 92 0.89 -9.62 -13.29
N ILE A 93 0.61 -9.94 -14.54
CA ILE A 93 -0.60 -10.61 -14.99
C ILE A 93 -0.26 -12.06 -15.32
N TYR A 94 -0.99 -12.96 -14.71
CA TYR A 94 -1.02 -14.37 -15.10
C TYR A 94 -2.31 -14.65 -15.86
N SER A 95 -2.20 -15.31 -17.00
CA SER A 95 -3.31 -15.74 -17.84
C SER A 95 -3.16 -17.19 -18.25
N SER A 96 -4.28 -17.88 -18.52
CA SER A 96 -4.29 -19.27 -18.96
C SER A 96 -5.38 -19.51 -19.99
N PRO A 97 -5.11 -20.35 -21.02
CA PRO A 97 -6.13 -20.79 -21.98
C PRO A 97 -7.22 -21.64 -21.32
N ASP A 98 -6.98 -22.26 -20.17
CA ASP A 98 -7.97 -23.06 -19.44
C ASP A 98 -9.07 -22.21 -18.78
N VAL A 99 -8.79 -20.92 -18.57
CA VAL A 99 -9.74 -19.96 -17.99
C VAL A 99 -9.75 -18.63 -18.77
N PRO A 100 -10.08 -18.66 -20.07
CA PRO A 100 -9.84 -17.53 -20.99
C PRO A 100 -10.66 -16.29 -20.69
N ALA A 101 -11.70 -16.41 -19.86
CA ALA A 101 -12.51 -15.28 -19.41
C ALA A 101 -11.88 -14.50 -18.23
N TYR A 102 -10.75 -14.99 -17.70
CA TYR A 102 -10.11 -14.42 -16.52
C TYR A 102 -8.64 -14.15 -16.77
N VAL A 103 -8.13 -13.12 -16.11
CA VAL A 103 -6.71 -12.91 -15.84
C VAL A 103 -6.53 -12.62 -14.37
N PHE A 104 -5.34 -12.92 -13.86
CA PHE A 104 -5.03 -12.75 -12.45
C PHE A 104 -3.90 -11.75 -12.29
N ARG A 105 -4.13 -10.73 -11.47
CA ARG A 105 -3.10 -9.77 -11.08
C ARG A 105 -2.46 -10.25 -9.78
N LEU A 106 -1.14 -10.36 -9.79
CA LEU A 106 -0.33 -10.77 -8.66
C LEU A 106 0.67 -9.65 -8.39
N CYS A 107 0.65 -9.09 -7.17
CA CYS A 107 1.59 -8.05 -6.76
C CYS A 107 2.34 -8.47 -5.50
N GLY A 108 3.50 -7.84 -5.26
CA GLY A 108 4.34 -8.13 -4.09
C GLY A 108 5.20 -9.39 -4.24
N LEU A 109 5.41 -9.84 -5.48
CA LEU A 109 6.26 -11.00 -5.79
C LEU A 109 7.62 -10.58 -6.37
N ASP A 110 8.66 -11.26 -5.93
CA ASP A 110 10.02 -11.22 -6.45
C ASP A 110 10.35 -12.50 -7.22
N GLN A 111 11.50 -12.52 -7.92
CA GLN A 111 12.02 -13.68 -8.64
C GLN A 111 11.01 -14.26 -9.65
N ILE A 112 10.37 -13.38 -10.41
CA ILE A 112 9.30 -13.73 -11.33
C ILE A 112 9.84 -14.59 -12.48
N GLN A 113 9.15 -15.69 -12.78
CA GLN A 113 9.32 -16.46 -14.01
C GLN A 113 8.41 -15.87 -15.10
N TRP A 114 9.03 -15.25 -16.09
CA TRP A 114 8.34 -14.55 -17.19
C TRP A 114 8.02 -15.47 -18.37
N GLY A 115 6.93 -15.17 -19.08
CA GLY A 115 6.50 -15.88 -20.27
C GLY A 115 5.75 -17.15 -19.97
N ASP A 116 5.86 -18.12 -20.85
CA ASP A 116 5.18 -19.42 -20.72
C ASP A 116 5.58 -20.13 -19.43
N ILE A 117 4.57 -20.59 -18.71
CA ILE A 117 4.75 -21.28 -17.42
C ILE A 117 3.87 -22.53 -17.38
N ALA A 118 4.44 -23.65 -16.98
CA ALA A 118 3.70 -24.90 -16.80
C ALA A 118 2.92 -24.90 -15.48
N GLN A 119 1.82 -25.65 -15.45
CA GLN A 119 1.06 -25.92 -14.23
C GLN A 119 1.99 -26.45 -13.12
N GLY A 120 1.81 -25.95 -11.89
CA GLY A 120 2.63 -26.31 -10.73
C GLY A 120 3.99 -25.61 -10.66
N ALA A 121 4.43 -24.92 -11.70
CA ALA A 121 5.68 -24.15 -11.65
C ALA A 121 5.51 -22.86 -10.81
N VAL A 122 6.61 -22.39 -10.20
CA VAL A 122 6.62 -21.18 -9.37
C VAL A 122 6.56 -19.95 -10.25
N ILE A 123 5.53 -19.13 -10.09
CA ILE A 123 5.42 -17.81 -10.75
C ILE A 123 6.38 -16.80 -10.11
N GLY A 124 6.48 -16.79 -8.77
CA GLY A 124 7.34 -15.90 -8.01
C GLY A 124 7.26 -16.21 -6.52
N ARG A 125 7.96 -15.41 -5.70
CA ARG A 125 8.01 -15.52 -4.24
C ARG A 125 7.85 -14.15 -3.62
N GLY A 126 7.39 -14.06 -2.37
CA GLY A 126 7.27 -12.77 -1.68
C GLY A 126 6.92 -12.92 -0.20
N GLU A 127 6.99 -11.82 0.53
CA GLU A 127 6.51 -11.79 1.93
C GLU A 127 4.99 -11.75 1.99
N SER A 128 4.38 -11.05 1.04
CA SER A 128 2.93 -10.96 0.89
C SER A 128 2.52 -11.06 -0.58
N LEU A 129 1.37 -11.60 -0.84
CA LEU A 129 0.73 -11.66 -2.15
C LEU A 129 -0.52 -10.79 -2.12
N GLN A 130 -0.64 -9.84 -3.06
CA GLN A 130 -1.90 -9.18 -3.37
C GLN A 130 -2.47 -9.83 -4.64
N PHE A 131 -3.58 -10.50 -4.49
CA PHE A 131 -4.20 -11.33 -5.52
C PHE A 131 -5.55 -10.74 -5.95
N ALA A 132 -5.71 -10.45 -7.24
CA ALA A 132 -7.00 -10.04 -7.81
C ALA A 132 -7.36 -10.88 -9.02
N ALA A 133 -8.61 -11.30 -9.09
CA ALA A 133 -9.20 -11.90 -10.30
C ALA A 133 -9.93 -10.83 -11.11
N LEU A 134 -9.63 -10.77 -12.39
CA LEU A 134 -10.29 -9.87 -13.34
C LEU A 134 -11.02 -10.70 -14.39
N ARG A 135 -12.31 -10.41 -14.57
CA ARG A 135 -13.15 -11.06 -15.55
C ARG A 135 -13.36 -10.17 -16.76
N LYS A 136 -13.19 -10.74 -17.97
CA LYS A 136 -13.46 -10.05 -19.22
C LYS A 136 -14.96 -9.79 -19.36
N GLN A 137 -15.31 -8.53 -19.63
CA GLN A 137 -16.69 -8.10 -19.88
C GLN A 137 -16.99 -8.19 -21.39
N PRO A 138 -18.28 -8.27 -21.79
CA PRO A 138 -18.66 -8.32 -23.20
C PRO A 138 -18.11 -7.14 -24.02
N GLU A 139 -17.98 -5.99 -23.41
CA GLU A 139 -17.46 -4.75 -24.03
C GLU A 139 -15.92 -4.74 -24.15
N GLY A 140 -15.25 -5.82 -23.73
CA GLY A 140 -13.78 -5.98 -23.78
C GLY A 140 -13.02 -5.41 -22.60
N GLN A 141 -13.68 -4.78 -21.66
CA GLN A 141 -13.09 -4.29 -20.42
C GLN A 141 -12.91 -5.41 -19.39
N TRP A 142 -12.06 -5.18 -18.40
CA TRP A 142 -11.83 -6.10 -17.30
C TRP A 142 -12.46 -5.56 -16.01
N ALA A 143 -13.31 -6.35 -15.38
CA ALA A 143 -13.90 -6.05 -14.09
C ALA A 143 -13.28 -6.93 -13.01
N MET A 144 -12.93 -6.31 -11.88
CA MET A 144 -12.49 -7.04 -10.71
C MET A 144 -13.66 -7.81 -10.10
N VAL A 145 -13.42 -9.07 -9.80
CA VAL A 145 -14.41 -9.98 -9.21
C VAL A 145 -13.79 -10.69 -8.00
N GLU A 146 -14.64 -11.18 -7.10
CA GLU A 146 -14.16 -12.01 -6.01
C GLU A 146 -13.47 -13.27 -6.57
N PRO A 147 -12.20 -13.52 -6.23
CA PRO A 147 -11.52 -14.72 -6.69
C PRO A 147 -12.11 -15.97 -6.05
N SER A 148 -12.11 -17.07 -6.79
CA SER A 148 -12.46 -18.37 -6.22
C SER A 148 -11.44 -18.79 -5.15
N ARG A 149 -11.93 -19.24 -4.00
CA ARG A 149 -11.10 -19.81 -2.93
C ARG A 149 -10.21 -20.95 -3.46
N THR A 150 -10.78 -21.86 -4.25
CA THR A 150 -10.05 -22.99 -4.84
C THR A 150 -8.93 -22.53 -5.77
N MET A 151 -9.13 -21.43 -6.51
CA MET A 151 -8.09 -20.85 -7.37
C MET A 151 -6.92 -20.36 -6.52
N LEU A 152 -7.20 -19.60 -5.47
CA LEU A 152 -6.17 -19.10 -4.57
C LEU A 152 -5.47 -20.25 -3.83
N GLU A 153 -6.19 -21.30 -3.41
CA GLU A 153 -5.61 -22.50 -2.79
C GLU A 153 -4.60 -23.17 -3.74
N LYS A 154 -4.95 -23.40 -5.03
CA LYS A 154 -4.03 -23.96 -6.04
C LYS A 154 -2.79 -23.09 -6.25
N MET A 155 -2.92 -21.78 -6.16
CA MET A 155 -1.76 -20.88 -6.31
C MET A 155 -0.85 -20.86 -5.08
N LEU A 156 -1.36 -21.24 -3.90
CA LEU A 156 -0.61 -21.23 -2.64
C LEU A 156 -0.10 -22.61 -2.23
N THR A 157 -0.51 -23.68 -2.94
CA THR A 157 -0.06 -25.05 -2.68
C THR A 157 0.68 -25.61 -3.89
N HIS A 158 1.76 -26.34 -3.61
CA HIS A 158 2.43 -27.15 -4.61
C HIS A 158 1.82 -28.55 -4.57
N ASP A 159 1.03 -28.90 -5.61
CA ASP A 159 0.51 -30.26 -5.81
C ASP A 159 1.52 -31.12 -6.58
#